data_1608e19e315329bcc0a6a9540f5da0c9
#
_entry.id   1608e19e315329bcc0a6a9540f5da0c9
#
_cell.length_a   1.000
_cell.length_b   1.000
_cell.length_c   1.000
_cell.angle_alpha   90.00
_cell.angle_beta   90.00
_cell.angle_gamma   90.00
#
_symmetry.space_group_name_H-M   'P 1'
#
loop_
_entity.id
_entity.type
_entity.pdbx_description
1 polymer ?
#
loop_
_entity_poly.entity_id
_entity_poly.type
_entity_poly.pdbx_seq_one_letter_code
_entity_poly.pdbx_strand_id
1 'polypeptide(L)'
;MRAIRFKSFGDPSVLERTEMASPAAEAGTALVRVLAASINPSDVKNVAGAMKQTTLPRIPGRDFAGVVEAGPAEWLGAEVWGTGGDTGFTRDGTHAELIAVPVESLRRKPKTLSFDQAASVGVNYMAAWCGLEAAGVKPGETVLLIGAGGGVGGAAAQIAKRLGARLIGADRHPPHPDAPILALAENLILAAQDLPAEIRAATGGKGADVVFDLVGGVMFRTAVDCLALGGRLVEISATGQREVSFDLADFYHNESRLIGIDTLKRDLTASARVLEALTPGFLASDYRAAPIAETFGLGQAQEAYRKVAAGTAGRIVLRPQE
;
A
#
# COMPACT_ATOMS: atom_id res chain seq x y z
N MET A 1 -23.03 -10.75 -12.53
CA MET A 1 -21.87 -9.89 -12.71
C MET A 1 -20.67 -10.71 -13.17
N ARG A 2 -19.75 -10.08 -13.90
CA ARG A 2 -18.44 -10.66 -14.24
C ARG A 2 -17.46 -10.42 -13.07
N ALA A 3 -16.65 -11.42 -12.77
CA ALA A 3 -15.61 -11.35 -11.75
C ALA A 3 -14.41 -12.24 -12.08
N ILE A 4 -13.27 -11.93 -11.49
CA ILE A 4 -12.11 -12.83 -11.47
C ILE A 4 -12.19 -13.66 -10.19
N ARG A 5 -12.05 -14.97 -10.30
CA ARG A 5 -12.16 -15.90 -9.17
C ARG A 5 -11.04 -16.92 -9.20
N PHE A 6 -10.57 -17.33 -8.04
CA PHE A 6 -9.66 -18.47 -7.89
C PHE A 6 -10.21 -19.45 -6.86
N LYS A 7 -10.04 -20.75 -7.16
CA LYS A 7 -10.56 -21.90 -6.38
C LYS A 7 -9.45 -22.69 -5.73
N SER A 8 -8.21 -22.47 -6.18
CA SER A 8 -6.99 -23.07 -5.66
C SER A 8 -5.88 -22.03 -5.67
N PHE A 9 -4.90 -22.19 -4.81
CA PHE A 9 -3.68 -21.37 -4.84
C PHE A 9 -2.77 -21.83 -5.99
N GLY A 10 -2.03 -20.87 -6.58
CA GLY A 10 -1.10 -21.13 -7.65
C GLY A 10 -0.56 -19.86 -8.29
N ASP A 11 0.07 -20.01 -9.45
CA ASP A 11 0.45 -18.88 -10.29
C ASP A 11 -0.81 -18.19 -10.89
N PRO A 12 -0.69 -17.05 -11.56
CA PRO A 12 -1.85 -16.33 -12.10
C PRO A 12 -2.75 -17.11 -13.07
N SER A 13 -2.36 -18.29 -13.55
CA SER A 13 -3.21 -19.14 -14.41
C SER A 13 -4.43 -19.72 -13.70
N VAL A 14 -4.42 -19.74 -12.34
CA VAL A 14 -5.58 -20.19 -11.54
C VAL A 14 -6.71 -19.16 -11.48
N LEU A 15 -6.48 -17.94 -11.97
CA LEU A 15 -7.48 -16.88 -12.05
C LEU A 15 -8.42 -17.13 -13.23
N GLU A 16 -9.70 -17.31 -12.93
CA GLU A 16 -10.76 -17.55 -13.92
C GLU A 16 -11.70 -16.34 -13.97
N ARG A 17 -11.98 -15.85 -15.18
CA ARG A 17 -13.12 -14.94 -15.38
C ARG A 17 -14.41 -15.75 -15.32
N THR A 18 -15.30 -15.40 -14.42
CA THR A 18 -16.58 -16.09 -14.21
C THR A 18 -17.75 -15.12 -14.25
N GLU A 19 -18.91 -15.65 -14.62
CA GLU A 19 -20.20 -15.00 -14.39
C GLU A 19 -20.84 -15.55 -13.12
N MET A 20 -21.34 -14.68 -12.26
CA MET A 20 -21.95 -15.05 -11.00
C MET A 20 -23.09 -14.09 -10.64
N ALA A 21 -23.92 -14.46 -9.67
CA ALA A 21 -24.95 -13.59 -9.14
C ALA A 21 -24.31 -12.31 -8.60
N SER A 22 -24.91 -11.16 -8.90
CA SER A 22 -24.52 -9.89 -8.29
C SER A 22 -24.79 -9.91 -6.78
N PRO A 23 -23.90 -9.33 -5.95
CA PRO A 23 -24.21 -9.13 -4.54
C PRO A 23 -25.42 -8.20 -4.41
N ALA A 24 -26.21 -8.41 -3.38
CA ALA A 24 -27.32 -7.52 -3.04
C ALA A 24 -26.86 -6.45 -2.04
N ALA A 25 -27.47 -5.27 -2.09
CA ALA A 25 -27.36 -4.31 -1.01
C ALA A 25 -28.27 -4.76 0.14
N GLU A 26 -27.69 -5.30 1.19
CA GLU A 26 -28.38 -5.66 2.42
C GLU A 26 -28.44 -4.46 3.39
N ALA A 27 -29.23 -4.59 4.47
CA ALA A 27 -29.25 -3.55 5.50
C ALA A 27 -27.84 -3.27 6.04
N GLY A 28 -27.41 -2.01 6.04
CA GLY A 28 -26.06 -1.59 6.46
C GLY A 28 -24.98 -1.73 5.40
N THR A 29 -25.31 -2.18 4.17
CA THR A 29 -24.35 -2.28 3.06
C THR A 29 -24.77 -1.39 1.89
N ALA A 30 -23.79 -1.04 1.06
CA ALA A 30 -23.98 -0.37 -0.23
C ALA A 30 -23.36 -1.22 -1.34
N LEU A 31 -23.97 -1.18 -2.51
CA LEU A 31 -23.43 -1.80 -3.71
C LEU A 31 -22.68 -0.74 -4.52
N VAL A 32 -21.42 -1.02 -4.80
CA VAL A 32 -20.55 -0.13 -5.60
C VAL A 32 -20.24 -0.79 -6.93
N ARG A 33 -20.54 -0.10 -8.03
CA ARG A 33 -20.06 -0.44 -9.35
C ARG A 33 -18.58 -0.04 -9.44
N VAL A 34 -17.71 -1.05 -9.54
CA VAL A 34 -16.26 -0.86 -9.59
C VAL A 34 -15.86 -0.40 -10.99
N LEU A 35 -15.31 0.80 -11.09
CA LEU A 35 -14.79 1.36 -12.34
C LEU A 35 -13.30 1.10 -12.50
N ALA A 36 -12.58 1.05 -11.39
CA ALA A 36 -11.15 0.75 -11.36
C ALA A 36 -10.80 -0.04 -10.09
N ALA A 37 -9.90 -1.02 -10.22
CA ALA A 37 -9.36 -1.82 -9.12
C ALA A 37 -7.88 -2.10 -9.38
N SER A 38 -6.99 -1.73 -8.46
CA SER A 38 -5.57 -1.99 -8.67
C SER A 38 -5.16 -3.39 -8.24
N ILE A 39 -4.10 -3.91 -8.87
CA ILE A 39 -3.45 -5.14 -8.45
C ILE A 39 -2.22 -4.77 -7.61
N ASN A 40 -2.17 -5.28 -6.38
CA ASN A 40 -1.06 -5.10 -5.47
C ASN A 40 -0.15 -6.34 -5.46
N PRO A 41 1.15 -6.21 -5.12
CA PRO A 41 2.00 -7.38 -4.88
C PRO A 41 1.43 -8.34 -3.81
N SER A 42 0.66 -7.82 -2.84
CA SER A 42 -0.05 -8.64 -1.86
C SER A 42 -1.17 -9.49 -2.47
N ASP A 43 -1.84 -8.99 -3.53
CA ASP A 43 -2.88 -9.76 -4.22
C ASP A 43 -2.24 -10.92 -5.01
N VAL A 44 -1.07 -10.69 -5.62
CA VAL A 44 -0.29 -11.76 -6.27
C VAL A 44 0.16 -12.81 -5.25
N LYS A 45 0.71 -12.38 -4.10
CA LYS A 45 1.10 -13.28 -3.00
C LYS A 45 -0.11 -14.05 -2.44
N ASN A 46 -1.28 -13.42 -2.41
CA ASN A 46 -2.53 -14.04 -1.98
C ASN A 46 -2.93 -15.19 -2.91
N VAL A 47 -2.98 -14.93 -4.21
CA VAL A 47 -3.29 -15.97 -5.22
C VAL A 47 -2.27 -17.11 -5.18
N ALA A 48 -0.99 -16.79 -4.94
CA ALA A 48 0.08 -17.78 -4.78
C ALA A 48 0.01 -18.59 -3.46
N GLY A 49 -0.93 -18.28 -2.54
CA GLY A 49 -1.10 -19.03 -1.28
C GLY A 49 -0.20 -18.59 -0.14
N ALA A 50 0.50 -17.46 -0.26
CA ALA A 50 1.36 -16.96 0.80
C ALA A 50 0.58 -16.33 1.98
N MET A 51 -0.74 -16.12 1.83
CA MET A 51 -1.61 -15.49 2.81
C MET A 51 -2.51 -16.55 3.48
N LYS A 52 -2.12 -17.02 4.67
CA LYS A 52 -2.77 -18.14 5.38
C LYS A 52 -4.24 -17.91 5.74
N GLN A 53 -4.69 -16.66 5.89
CA GLN A 53 -6.07 -16.31 6.24
C GLN A 53 -7.04 -16.43 5.08
N THR A 54 -6.57 -16.60 3.85
CA THR A 54 -7.43 -16.63 2.66
C THR A 54 -8.33 -17.85 2.65
N THR A 55 -9.63 -17.61 2.48
CA THR A 55 -10.63 -18.66 2.29
C THR A 55 -11.04 -18.77 0.84
N LEU A 56 -11.05 -19.99 0.32
CA LEU A 56 -11.39 -20.29 -1.08
C LEU A 56 -12.81 -20.86 -1.21
N PRO A 57 -13.49 -20.66 -2.33
CA PRO A 57 -13.10 -19.87 -3.49
C PRO A 57 -13.22 -18.36 -3.21
N ARG A 58 -12.42 -17.51 -3.93
CA ARG A 58 -12.35 -16.07 -3.64
C ARG A 58 -12.24 -15.22 -4.90
N ILE A 59 -12.87 -14.03 -4.88
CA ILE A 59 -12.57 -12.92 -5.79
C ILE A 59 -11.42 -12.14 -5.15
N PRO A 60 -10.26 -11.97 -5.82
CA PRO A 60 -9.14 -11.20 -5.26
C PRO A 60 -9.33 -9.69 -5.41
N GLY A 61 -8.33 -8.91 -4.94
CA GLY A 61 -8.28 -7.45 -5.04
C GLY A 61 -8.75 -6.74 -3.78
N ARG A 62 -8.03 -5.69 -3.41
CA ARG A 62 -8.27 -4.91 -2.18
C ARG A 62 -8.75 -3.50 -2.44
N ASP A 63 -8.17 -2.86 -3.46
CA ASP A 63 -8.34 -1.45 -3.75
C ASP A 63 -9.37 -1.25 -4.85
N PHE A 64 -10.24 -0.25 -4.69
CA PHE A 64 -11.23 0.10 -5.70
C PHE A 64 -11.55 1.58 -5.73
N ALA A 65 -12.06 2.02 -6.86
CA ALA A 65 -12.82 3.24 -7.02
C ALA A 65 -14.00 2.99 -7.95
N GLY A 66 -15.14 3.61 -7.65
CA GLY A 66 -16.36 3.33 -8.37
C GLY A 66 -17.49 4.26 -7.98
N VAL A 67 -18.71 3.87 -8.35
CA VAL A 67 -19.95 4.63 -8.13
C VAL A 67 -20.93 3.79 -7.33
N VAL A 68 -21.56 4.36 -6.33
CA VAL A 68 -22.59 3.68 -5.53
C VAL A 68 -23.87 3.51 -6.38
N GLU A 69 -24.29 2.26 -6.60
CA GLU A 69 -25.51 1.92 -7.35
C GLU A 69 -26.72 1.63 -6.48
N ALA A 70 -26.48 1.08 -5.27
CA ALA A 70 -27.55 0.83 -4.31
C ALA A 70 -27.05 1.04 -2.88
N GLY A 71 -27.96 1.46 -1.99
CA GLY A 71 -27.66 1.78 -0.59
C GLY A 71 -28.45 2.99 -0.11
N PRO A 72 -27.99 3.70 0.94
CA PRO A 72 -28.63 4.91 1.43
C PRO A 72 -28.71 6.00 0.35
N ALA A 73 -29.83 6.74 0.33
CA ALA A 73 -30.15 7.69 -0.73
C ALA A 73 -29.07 8.78 -0.91
N GLU A 74 -28.45 9.23 0.17
CA GLU A 74 -27.40 10.26 0.17
C GLU A 74 -26.08 9.81 -0.48
N TRP A 75 -25.92 8.52 -0.73
CA TRP A 75 -24.77 7.93 -1.39
C TRP A 75 -25.03 7.53 -2.84
N LEU A 76 -26.28 7.43 -3.29
CA LEU A 76 -26.61 7.01 -4.66
C LEU A 76 -25.92 7.93 -5.68
N GLY A 77 -25.21 7.33 -6.64
CA GLY A 77 -24.45 8.03 -7.67
C GLY A 77 -23.13 8.67 -7.16
N ALA A 78 -22.82 8.54 -5.88
CA ALA A 78 -21.58 9.09 -5.34
C ALA A 78 -20.36 8.34 -5.88
N GLU A 79 -19.33 9.09 -6.28
CA GLU A 79 -18.00 8.55 -6.58
C GLU A 79 -17.28 8.23 -5.28
N VAL A 80 -16.90 6.97 -5.11
CA VAL A 80 -16.28 6.45 -3.88
C VAL A 80 -14.98 5.70 -4.18
N TRP A 81 -14.15 5.59 -3.16
CA TRP A 81 -12.93 4.81 -3.17
C TRP A 81 -12.77 4.03 -1.87
N GLY A 82 -11.99 2.94 -1.90
CA GLY A 82 -11.83 2.10 -0.74
C GLY A 82 -10.70 1.09 -0.85
N THR A 83 -10.32 0.56 0.31
CA THR A 83 -9.40 -0.57 0.48
C THR A 83 -9.74 -1.29 1.78
N GLY A 84 -9.44 -2.59 1.88
CA GLY A 84 -9.63 -3.34 3.11
C GLY A 84 -8.68 -4.52 3.24
N GLY A 85 -8.30 -4.86 4.48
CA GLY A 85 -7.41 -5.97 4.77
C GLY A 85 -8.08 -7.34 4.68
N ASP A 86 -9.40 -7.40 4.84
CA ASP A 86 -10.22 -8.61 4.70
C ASP A 86 -10.67 -8.84 3.24
N THR A 87 -10.70 -7.77 2.43
CA THR A 87 -11.19 -7.74 1.06
C THR A 87 -10.22 -8.47 0.13
N GLY A 88 -10.72 -9.45 -0.62
CA GLY A 88 -9.92 -10.33 -1.46
C GLY A 88 -9.30 -11.52 -0.71
N PHE A 89 -9.49 -11.64 0.62
CA PHE A 89 -8.94 -12.71 1.46
C PHE A 89 -10.05 -13.52 2.14
N THR A 90 -10.74 -12.97 3.10
CA THR A 90 -11.85 -13.63 3.82
C THR A 90 -13.22 -13.18 3.30
N ARG A 91 -13.25 -12.05 2.60
CA ARG A 91 -14.39 -11.46 1.91
C ARG A 91 -14.05 -11.34 0.42
N ASP A 92 -15.04 -11.43 -0.47
CA ASP A 92 -14.85 -11.22 -1.90
C ASP A 92 -14.33 -9.82 -2.19
N GLY A 93 -13.37 -9.76 -3.13
CA GLY A 93 -12.59 -8.57 -3.42
C GLY A 93 -13.13 -7.75 -4.58
N THR A 94 -12.26 -6.86 -5.05
CA THR A 94 -12.59 -5.75 -5.95
C THR A 94 -12.43 -6.07 -7.44
N HIS A 95 -11.86 -7.23 -7.79
CA HIS A 95 -11.67 -7.63 -9.19
C HIS A 95 -12.98 -8.21 -9.76
N ALA A 96 -14.05 -7.43 -9.68
CA ALA A 96 -15.41 -7.73 -10.12
C ALA A 96 -16.12 -6.44 -10.54
N GLU A 97 -17.20 -6.56 -11.31
CA GLU A 97 -18.02 -5.41 -11.73
C GLU A 97 -18.68 -4.69 -10.56
N LEU A 98 -19.02 -5.44 -9.49
CA LEU A 98 -19.73 -4.95 -8.32
C LEU A 98 -19.10 -5.48 -7.03
N ILE A 99 -19.09 -4.65 -6.01
CA ILE A 99 -18.72 -5.04 -4.63
C ILE A 99 -19.76 -4.51 -3.64
N ALA A 100 -20.14 -5.36 -2.67
CA ALA A 100 -20.92 -4.91 -1.51
C ALA A 100 -19.97 -4.50 -0.38
N VAL A 101 -20.13 -3.29 0.14
CA VAL A 101 -19.30 -2.72 1.20
C VAL A 101 -20.16 -2.20 2.35
N PRO A 102 -19.68 -2.21 3.61
CA PRO A 102 -20.38 -1.54 4.71
C PRO A 102 -20.59 -0.06 4.40
N VAL A 103 -21.76 0.47 4.69
CA VAL A 103 -22.06 1.91 4.50
C VAL A 103 -21.06 2.79 5.26
N GLU A 104 -20.63 2.36 6.44
CA GLU A 104 -19.64 3.05 7.27
C GLU A 104 -18.25 3.15 6.61
N SER A 105 -17.95 2.29 5.63
CA SER A 105 -16.69 2.30 4.89
C SER A 105 -16.72 3.25 3.68
N LEU A 106 -17.87 3.77 3.30
CA LEU A 106 -17.99 4.67 2.14
C LEU A 106 -17.21 5.96 2.38
N ARG A 107 -16.33 6.30 1.45
CA ARG A 107 -15.61 7.59 1.40
C ARG A 107 -15.68 8.14 -0.01
N ARG A 108 -16.01 9.44 -0.10
CA ARG A 108 -16.02 10.12 -1.41
C ARG A 108 -14.63 10.19 -1.98
N LYS A 109 -14.49 9.82 -3.24
CA LYS A 109 -13.25 9.93 -3.99
C LYS A 109 -12.82 11.40 -4.07
N PRO A 110 -11.53 11.74 -3.80
CA PRO A 110 -11.02 13.10 -4.03
C PRO A 110 -11.27 13.52 -5.48
N LYS A 111 -11.78 14.73 -5.69
CA LYS A 111 -12.09 15.27 -7.03
C LYS A 111 -10.84 15.40 -7.92
N THR A 112 -9.69 15.53 -7.31
CA THR A 112 -8.38 15.64 -7.98
C THR A 112 -7.88 14.33 -8.58
N LEU A 113 -8.50 13.20 -8.25
CA LEU A 113 -8.09 11.87 -8.72
C LEU A 113 -9.07 11.33 -9.76
N SER A 114 -8.56 10.72 -10.83
CA SER A 114 -9.34 9.82 -11.68
C SER A 114 -9.71 8.54 -10.90
N PHE A 115 -10.58 7.70 -11.45
CA PHE A 115 -10.90 6.40 -10.84
C PHE A 115 -9.66 5.49 -10.77
N ASP A 116 -8.87 5.42 -11.84
CA ASP A 116 -7.63 4.62 -11.86
C ASP A 116 -6.64 5.08 -10.80
N GLN A 117 -6.44 6.41 -10.69
CA GLN A 117 -5.58 6.99 -9.67
C GLN A 117 -6.09 6.68 -8.25
N ALA A 118 -7.39 6.87 -8.00
CA ALA A 118 -7.98 6.60 -6.69
C ALA A 118 -7.88 5.12 -6.29
N ALA A 119 -8.14 4.20 -7.23
CA ALA A 119 -7.95 2.77 -7.01
C ALA A 119 -6.48 2.38 -6.78
N SER A 120 -5.51 3.19 -7.21
CA SER A 120 -4.07 2.91 -7.04
C SER A 120 -3.49 3.38 -5.71
N VAL A 121 -4.24 4.14 -4.92
CA VAL A 121 -3.80 4.74 -3.65
C VAL A 121 -3.87 3.74 -2.49
N GLY A 122 -4.95 2.98 -2.38
CA GLY A 122 -5.39 2.23 -1.20
C GLY A 122 -4.27 1.62 -0.36
N VAL A 123 -3.78 0.44 -0.73
CA VAL A 123 -2.79 -0.32 0.06
C VAL A 123 -1.51 0.48 0.31
N ASN A 124 -1.01 1.22 -0.68
CA ASN A 124 0.26 1.93 -0.57
C ASN A 124 0.21 3.04 0.48
N TYR A 125 -0.79 3.90 0.39
CA TYR A 125 -0.96 5.01 1.33
C TYR A 125 -1.42 4.53 2.71
N MET A 126 -2.21 3.45 2.77
CA MET A 126 -2.59 2.80 4.02
C MET A 126 -1.36 2.31 4.79
N ALA A 127 -0.45 1.58 4.13
CA ALA A 127 0.76 1.07 4.77
C ALA A 127 1.68 2.22 5.22
N ALA A 128 1.85 3.23 4.35
CA ALA A 128 2.67 4.40 4.64
C ALA A 128 2.12 5.21 5.82
N TRP A 129 0.82 5.51 5.82
CA TRP A 129 0.16 6.25 6.91
C TRP A 129 0.30 5.51 8.24
N CYS A 130 -0.11 4.24 8.27
CA CYS A 130 -0.08 3.45 9.51
C CYS A 130 1.34 3.31 10.09
N GLY A 131 2.36 3.19 9.23
CA GLY A 131 3.75 3.12 9.67
C GLY A 131 4.23 4.43 10.29
N LEU A 132 4.02 5.56 9.60
CA LEU A 132 4.47 6.86 10.08
C LEU A 132 3.67 7.34 11.30
N GLU A 133 2.36 7.05 11.36
CA GLU A 133 1.51 7.31 12.52
C GLU A 133 1.97 6.52 13.75
N ALA A 134 2.22 5.21 13.60
CA ALA A 134 2.70 4.35 14.69
C ALA A 134 4.11 4.75 15.19
N ALA A 135 4.97 5.23 14.28
CA ALA A 135 6.25 5.81 14.63
C ALA A 135 6.12 7.15 15.35
N GLY A 136 4.98 7.82 15.25
CA GLY A 136 4.76 9.13 15.84
C GLY A 136 5.72 10.18 15.30
N VAL A 137 5.89 10.22 13.97
CA VAL A 137 6.79 11.16 13.28
C VAL A 137 6.47 12.60 13.65
N LYS A 138 7.50 13.38 13.99
CA LYS A 138 7.37 14.79 14.38
C LYS A 138 8.07 15.71 13.37
N PRO A 139 7.64 16.98 13.27
CA PRO A 139 8.32 17.97 12.46
C PRO A 139 9.82 18.08 12.82
N GLY A 140 10.68 18.13 11.80
CA GLY A 140 12.13 18.23 11.96
C GLY A 140 12.87 16.90 12.19
N GLU A 141 12.17 15.80 12.50
CA GLU A 141 12.79 14.47 12.58
C GLU A 141 13.28 14.00 11.22
N THR A 142 14.36 13.24 11.20
CA THR A 142 14.88 12.58 10.01
C THR A 142 14.22 11.22 9.83
N VAL A 143 13.54 11.04 8.69
CA VAL A 143 12.93 9.78 8.28
C VAL A 143 13.75 9.18 7.14
N LEU A 144 14.31 7.99 7.37
CA LEU A 144 14.94 7.16 6.35
C LEU A 144 13.91 6.20 5.77
N LEU A 145 13.74 6.20 4.45
CA LEU A 145 12.90 5.25 3.72
C LEU A 145 13.78 4.26 2.97
N ILE A 146 13.83 3.01 3.38
CA ILE A 146 14.53 1.91 2.68
C ILE A 146 13.55 1.26 1.69
N GLY A 147 13.88 1.24 0.40
CA GLY A 147 12.97 0.90 -0.70
C GLY A 147 12.11 2.10 -1.13
N ALA A 148 12.72 3.29 -1.10
CA ALA A 148 12.07 4.58 -1.28
C ALA A 148 11.42 4.79 -2.65
N GLY A 149 11.90 4.10 -3.70
CA GLY A 149 11.36 4.19 -5.07
C GLY A 149 10.08 3.40 -5.30
N GLY A 150 9.69 2.54 -4.35
CA GLY A 150 8.48 1.73 -4.44
C GLY A 150 7.18 2.50 -4.19
N GLY A 151 6.03 1.84 -4.40
CA GLY A 151 4.71 2.46 -4.23
C GLY A 151 4.46 2.94 -2.79
N VAL A 152 4.81 2.14 -1.77
CA VAL A 152 4.70 2.55 -0.36
C VAL A 152 5.74 3.62 -0.02
N GLY A 153 6.97 3.51 -0.57
CA GLY A 153 8.02 4.50 -0.38
C GLY A 153 7.63 5.89 -0.89
N GLY A 154 7.07 5.94 -2.09
CA GLY A 154 6.56 7.20 -2.67
C GLY A 154 5.39 7.81 -1.89
N ALA A 155 4.49 6.98 -1.33
CA ALA A 155 3.43 7.44 -0.44
C ALA A 155 4.00 7.94 0.90
N ALA A 156 4.93 7.19 1.50
CA ALA A 156 5.57 7.54 2.77
C ALA A 156 6.36 8.85 2.66
N ALA A 157 7.06 9.07 1.53
CA ALA A 157 7.79 10.33 1.30
C ALA A 157 6.85 11.54 1.33
N GLN A 158 5.71 11.46 0.67
CA GLN A 158 4.74 12.55 0.62
C GLN A 158 4.10 12.79 1.99
N ILE A 159 3.72 11.73 2.69
CA ILE A 159 3.12 11.85 4.02
C ILE A 159 4.15 12.42 5.01
N ALA A 160 5.36 11.89 5.07
CA ALA A 160 6.39 12.36 5.98
C ALA A 160 6.78 13.83 5.71
N LYS A 161 6.84 14.24 4.42
CA LYS A 161 7.06 15.63 4.05
C LYS A 161 5.95 16.56 4.58
N ARG A 162 4.69 16.13 4.44
CA ARG A 162 3.55 16.90 4.98
C ARG A 162 3.56 16.96 6.51
N LEU A 163 4.10 15.96 7.19
CA LEU A 163 4.34 15.98 8.65
C LEU A 163 5.52 16.86 9.05
N GLY A 164 6.23 17.47 8.10
CA GLY A 164 7.38 18.35 8.36
C GLY A 164 8.69 17.60 8.62
N ALA A 165 8.80 16.33 8.27
CA ALA A 165 10.03 15.55 8.44
C ALA A 165 11.08 15.90 7.37
N ARG A 166 12.35 15.67 7.72
CA ARG A 166 13.47 15.62 6.80
C ARG A 166 13.55 14.22 6.22
N LEU A 167 13.74 14.10 4.91
CA LEU A 167 13.67 12.81 4.22
C LEU A 167 15.01 12.39 3.65
N ILE A 168 15.40 11.15 3.92
CA ILE A 168 16.47 10.45 3.23
C ILE A 168 15.86 9.20 2.61
N GLY A 169 16.10 9.01 1.30
CA GLY A 169 15.72 7.79 0.59
C GLY A 169 16.91 6.87 0.44
N ALA A 170 16.69 5.56 0.53
CA ALA A 170 17.65 4.54 0.14
C ALA A 170 17.00 3.50 -0.77
N ASP A 171 17.68 3.13 -1.86
CA ASP A 171 17.18 2.10 -2.76
C ASP A 171 18.37 1.38 -3.42
N ARG A 172 18.11 0.17 -3.94
CA ARG A 172 19.12 -0.61 -4.66
C ARG A 172 19.30 -0.12 -6.10
N HIS A 173 18.23 0.35 -6.70
CA HIS A 173 18.17 0.82 -8.08
C HIS A 173 17.62 2.23 -8.15
N PRO A 174 17.97 3.02 -9.20
CA PRO A 174 17.34 4.31 -9.43
C PRO A 174 15.81 4.15 -9.50
N PRO A 175 15.06 4.98 -8.76
CA PRO A 175 13.60 4.97 -8.83
C PRO A 175 13.11 5.48 -10.19
N HIS A 176 11.82 5.24 -10.49
CA HIS A 176 11.19 5.81 -11.69
C HIS A 176 11.37 7.35 -11.71
N PRO A 177 11.59 7.99 -12.89
CA PRO A 177 11.79 9.44 -12.99
C PRO A 177 10.71 10.30 -12.31
N ASP A 178 9.47 9.80 -12.25
CA ASP A 178 8.35 10.49 -11.59
C ASP A 178 8.17 10.08 -10.12
N ALA A 179 9.07 9.29 -9.54
CA ALA A 179 8.95 8.86 -8.15
C ALA A 179 9.02 10.05 -7.19
N PRO A 180 8.06 10.20 -6.26
CA PRO A 180 8.01 11.37 -5.36
C PRO A 180 9.28 11.59 -4.54
N ILE A 181 10.00 10.53 -4.22
CA ILE A 181 11.24 10.61 -3.43
C ILE A 181 12.30 11.50 -4.08
N LEU A 182 12.36 11.54 -5.44
CA LEU A 182 13.33 12.35 -6.16
C LEU A 182 13.18 13.86 -5.92
N ALA A 183 11.93 14.31 -5.71
CA ALA A 183 11.64 15.72 -5.48
C ALA A 183 11.57 16.09 -3.98
N LEU A 184 11.39 15.10 -3.10
CA LEU A 184 11.07 15.32 -1.69
C LEU A 184 12.23 15.02 -0.74
N ALA A 185 13.12 14.09 -1.09
CA ALA A 185 14.25 13.73 -0.24
C ALA A 185 15.37 14.78 -0.31
N GLU A 186 16.01 15.04 0.83
CA GLU A 186 17.23 15.85 0.89
C GLU A 186 18.42 15.07 0.32
N ASN A 187 18.42 13.74 0.51
CA ASN A 187 19.39 12.82 -0.03
C ASN A 187 18.72 11.55 -0.54
N LEU A 188 19.19 11.03 -1.67
CA LEU A 188 18.82 9.72 -2.18
C LEU A 188 20.09 8.89 -2.35
N ILE A 189 20.21 7.83 -1.55
CA ILE A 189 21.35 6.93 -1.50
C ILE A 189 21.02 5.70 -2.36
N LEU A 190 21.84 5.42 -3.36
CA LEU A 190 21.63 4.30 -4.28
C LEU A 190 22.74 3.28 -4.14
N ALA A 191 22.37 2.00 -4.05
CA ALA A 191 23.27 0.85 -4.01
C ALA A 191 24.41 1.01 -2.96
N ALA A 192 24.07 1.56 -1.78
CA ALA A 192 25.03 1.80 -0.71
C ALA A 192 25.80 0.52 -0.34
N GLN A 193 27.12 0.65 -0.18
CA GLN A 193 27.96 -0.41 0.37
C GLN A 193 27.92 -0.42 1.91
N ASP A 194 27.80 0.75 2.52
CA ASP A 194 27.65 0.95 3.97
C ASP A 194 26.59 2.04 4.22
N LEU A 195 25.33 1.65 4.14
CA LEU A 195 24.21 2.56 4.36
C LEU A 195 24.24 3.23 5.75
N PRO A 196 24.54 2.54 6.87
CA PRO A 196 24.67 3.19 8.18
C PRO A 196 25.72 4.31 8.21
N ALA A 197 26.87 4.15 7.58
CA ALA A 197 27.90 5.19 7.52
C ALA A 197 27.42 6.40 6.71
N GLU A 198 26.76 6.16 5.57
CA GLU A 198 26.21 7.23 4.73
C GLU A 198 25.08 8.00 5.45
N ILE A 199 24.21 7.31 6.20
CA ILE A 199 23.16 7.94 7.00
C ILE A 199 23.79 8.79 8.12
N ARG A 200 24.80 8.29 8.83
CA ARG A 200 25.52 9.08 9.84
C ARG A 200 26.15 10.34 9.23
N ALA A 201 26.77 10.21 8.08
CA ALA A 201 27.34 11.37 7.38
C ALA A 201 26.28 12.41 7.02
N ALA A 202 25.10 11.99 6.51
CA ALA A 202 24.00 12.86 6.14
C ALA A 202 23.29 13.50 7.34
N THR A 203 23.44 12.93 8.55
CA THR A 203 22.75 13.38 9.78
C THR A 203 23.69 13.98 10.84
N GLY A 204 24.93 14.30 10.46
CA GLY A 204 25.93 14.85 11.40
C GLY A 204 26.29 13.87 12.52
N GLY A 205 26.37 12.58 12.22
CA GLY A 205 26.75 11.52 13.14
C GLY A 205 25.60 10.89 13.93
N LYS A 206 24.38 11.42 13.84
CA LYS A 206 23.25 11.03 14.71
C LYS A 206 22.52 9.74 14.29
N GLY A 207 22.40 9.47 13.00
CA GLY A 207 21.49 8.47 12.48
C GLY A 207 20.09 9.03 12.17
N ALA A 208 19.13 8.18 11.83
CA ALA A 208 17.74 8.54 11.51
C ALA A 208 16.83 8.37 12.73
N ASP A 209 15.97 9.36 13.00
CA ASP A 209 14.99 9.29 14.10
C ASP A 209 13.92 8.22 13.82
N VAL A 210 13.56 8.03 12.55
CA VAL A 210 12.68 6.96 12.10
C VAL A 210 13.32 6.28 10.89
N VAL A 211 13.41 4.96 10.92
CA VAL A 211 13.71 4.14 9.75
C VAL A 211 12.45 3.38 9.38
N PHE A 212 11.96 3.59 8.16
CA PHE A 212 10.85 2.84 7.62
C PHE A 212 11.39 1.86 6.59
N ASP A 213 11.55 0.60 7.02
CA ASP A 213 12.05 -0.47 6.17
C ASP A 213 10.89 -1.12 5.40
N LEU A 214 10.81 -0.82 4.09
CA LEU A 214 9.80 -1.36 3.19
C LEU A 214 10.25 -2.67 2.53
N VAL A 215 11.50 -3.07 2.76
CA VAL A 215 12.11 -4.30 2.27
C VAL A 215 12.06 -5.38 3.34
N GLY A 216 12.46 -5.05 4.55
CA GLY A 216 12.56 -5.96 5.69
C GLY A 216 13.57 -7.08 5.47
N GLY A 217 13.54 -8.09 6.31
CA GLY A 217 14.33 -9.31 6.17
C GLY A 217 15.81 -9.05 5.97
N VAL A 218 16.27 -9.10 4.73
CA VAL A 218 17.69 -8.90 4.37
C VAL A 218 18.22 -7.50 4.71
N MET A 219 17.36 -6.50 4.87
CA MET A 219 17.74 -5.13 5.23
C MET A 219 17.62 -4.85 6.73
N PHE A 220 16.99 -5.74 7.51
CA PHE A 220 16.66 -5.50 8.91
C PHE A 220 17.85 -5.07 9.76
N ARG A 221 18.99 -5.79 9.69
CA ARG A 221 20.19 -5.42 10.46
C ARG A 221 20.70 -4.04 10.07
N THR A 222 20.82 -3.77 8.78
CA THR A 222 21.22 -2.46 8.25
C THR A 222 20.26 -1.36 8.71
N ALA A 223 18.95 -1.62 8.72
CA ALA A 223 17.94 -0.68 9.18
C ALA A 223 18.09 -0.34 10.68
N VAL A 224 18.36 -1.35 11.53
CA VAL A 224 18.67 -1.14 12.95
C VAL A 224 19.90 -0.26 13.11
N ASP A 225 20.98 -0.53 12.35
CA ASP A 225 22.26 0.19 12.45
C ASP A 225 22.18 1.65 11.93
N CYS A 226 21.12 2.00 11.19
CA CYS A 226 20.83 3.37 10.76
C CYS A 226 20.13 4.25 11.81
N LEU A 227 19.64 3.67 12.92
CA LEU A 227 18.86 4.40 13.92
C LEU A 227 19.70 5.40 14.71
N ALA A 228 19.10 6.56 14.98
CA ALA A 228 19.57 7.49 15.99
C ALA A 228 19.25 6.98 17.41
N LEU A 229 19.83 7.58 18.43
CA LEU A 229 19.47 7.33 19.84
C LEU A 229 17.98 7.58 20.06
N GLY A 230 17.26 6.61 20.61
CA GLY A 230 15.81 6.62 20.78
C GLY A 230 15.01 6.43 19.49
N GLY A 231 15.67 6.04 18.40
CA GLY A 231 15.09 5.87 17.09
C GLY A 231 14.03 4.75 17.00
N ARG A 232 13.20 4.81 15.98
CA ARG A 232 12.09 3.86 15.75
C ARG A 232 12.25 3.21 14.38
N LEU A 233 12.32 1.86 14.36
CA LEU A 233 12.29 1.07 13.14
C LEU A 233 10.86 0.58 12.89
N VAL A 234 10.32 0.87 11.72
CA VAL A 234 9.01 0.40 11.26
C VAL A 234 9.20 -0.68 10.21
N GLU A 235 8.58 -1.86 10.45
CA GLU A 235 8.64 -3.03 9.60
C GLU A 235 7.26 -3.39 9.04
N ILE A 236 7.19 -3.61 7.72
CA ILE A 236 5.96 -4.03 7.01
C ILE A 236 6.19 -5.22 6.08
N SER A 237 7.41 -5.70 5.97
CA SER A 237 7.81 -6.73 5.01
C SER A 237 8.92 -7.63 5.59
N ALA A 238 9.18 -8.75 4.91
CA ALA A 238 10.26 -9.68 5.28
C ALA A 238 10.81 -10.32 3.98
N THR A 239 11.39 -9.49 3.12
CA THR A 239 11.91 -9.94 1.82
C THR A 239 13.19 -10.79 2.00
N GLY A 240 13.21 -11.93 1.34
CA GLY A 240 14.37 -12.83 1.31
C GLY A 240 14.63 -13.61 2.60
N GLN A 241 14.40 -13.01 3.77
CA GLN A 241 14.65 -13.64 5.09
C GLN A 241 13.53 -13.27 6.06
N ARG A 242 12.94 -14.27 6.73
CA ARG A 242 11.84 -14.06 7.70
C ARG A 242 12.33 -14.02 9.14
N GLU A 243 13.33 -14.80 9.45
CA GLU A 243 13.95 -14.83 10.77
C GLU A 243 15.21 -13.98 10.73
N VAL A 244 15.29 -13.01 11.64
CA VAL A 244 16.36 -12.03 11.72
C VAL A 244 16.97 -12.01 13.13
N SER A 245 18.23 -11.64 13.22
CA SER A 245 18.93 -11.45 14.51
C SER A 245 19.59 -10.09 14.57
N PHE A 246 19.76 -9.56 15.77
CA PHE A 246 20.45 -8.31 16.02
C PHE A 246 21.16 -8.36 17.39
N ASP A 247 22.11 -7.47 17.61
CA ASP A 247 22.75 -7.32 18.91
C ASP A 247 21.79 -6.64 19.89
N LEU A 248 21.41 -7.36 20.94
CA LEU A 248 20.45 -6.85 21.93
C LEU A 248 21.09 -5.74 22.78
N ALA A 249 22.42 -5.79 23.05
CA ALA A 249 23.10 -4.76 23.81
C ALA A 249 23.12 -3.44 23.04
N ASP A 250 23.48 -3.46 21.75
CA ASP A 250 23.42 -2.29 20.89
C ASP A 250 22.02 -1.70 20.82
N PHE A 251 20.99 -2.57 20.70
CA PHE A 251 19.61 -2.16 20.60
C PHE A 251 19.10 -1.42 21.86
N TYR A 252 19.34 -1.96 23.07
CA TYR A 252 18.86 -1.29 24.28
C TYR A 252 19.71 -0.10 24.69
N HIS A 253 21.04 -0.11 24.40
CA HIS A 253 21.87 1.06 24.64
C HIS A 253 21.53 2.24 23.72
N ASN A 254 21.00 1.94 22.51
CA ASN A 254 20.49 2.97 21.61
C ASN A 254 19.03 3.37 21.91
N GLU A 255 18.41 2.81 22.95
CA GLU A 255 16.99 3.05 23.33
C GLU A 255 16.02 2.85 22.15
N SER A 256 16.36 1.97 21.23
CA SER A 256 15.64 1.74 19.99
C SER A 256 14.26 1.10 20.20
N ARG A 257 13.34 1.35 19.27
CA ARG A 257 12.02 0.72 19.25
C ARG A 257 11.78 0.03 17.92
N LEU A 258 11.16 -1.16 17.97
CA LEU A 258 10.73 -1.92 16.79
C LEU A 258 9.20 -1.92 16.72
N ILE A 259 8.66 -1.55 15.56
CA ILE A 259 7.23 -1.38 15.31
C ILE A 259 6.85 -2.21 14.09
N GLY A 260 5.99 -3.21 14.27
CA GLY A 260 5.43 -3.99 13.17
C GLY A 260 4.07 -3.45 12.73
N ILE A 261 3.84 -3.34 11.43
CA ILE A 261 2.58 -2.89 10.85
C ILE A 261 2.00 -3.94 9.92
N ASP A 262 0.75 -4.33 10.17
CA ASP A 262 -0.01 -5.22 9.30
C ASP A 262 -1.35 -4.59 8.90
N THR A 263 -1.44 -4.13 7.66
CA THR A 263 -2.68 -3.54 7.12
C THR A 263 -3.76 -4.59 6.81
N LEU A 264 -3.43 -5.88 6.81
CA LEU A 264 -4.40 -6.96 6.68
C LEU A 264 -5.33 -7.10 7.90
N LYS A 265 -4.97 -6.50 9.02
CA LYS A 265 -5.79 -6.44 10.24
C LYS A 265 -6.82 -5.31 10.24
N ARG A 266 -6.85 -4.48 9.19
CA ARG A 266 -7.77 -3.35 9.04
C ARG A 266 -8.80 -3.68 7.97
N ASP A 267 -10.06 -3.89 8.37
CA ASP A 267 -11.18 -4.08 7.45
C ASP A 267 -11.50 -2.80 6.65
N LEU A 268 -12.52 -2.85 5.81
CA LEU A 268 -12.97 -1.71 5.01
C LEU A 268 -13.31 -0.48 5.88
N THR A 269 -13.96 -0.67 7.04
CA THR A 269 -14.39 0.43 7.92
C THR A 269 -13.21 1.08 8.62
N ALA A 270 -12.26 0.28 9.14
CA ALA A 270 -11.03 0.80 9.73
C ALA A 270 -10.17 1.52 8.70
N SER A 271 -10.08 0.97 7.48
CA SER A 271 -9.34 1.55 6.36
C SER A 271 -9.95 2.88 5.89
N ALA A 272 -11.27 2.99 5.90
CA ALA A 272 -11.98 4.21 5.51
C ALA A 272 -11.60 5.43 6.36
N ARG A 273 -11.30 5.24 7.66
CA ARG A 273 -10.83 6.33 8.54
C ARG A 273 -9.49 6.88 8.11
N VAL A 274 -8.59 6.01 7.65
CA VAL A 274 -7.28 6.44 7.13
C VAL A 274 -7.43 7.14 5.78
N LEU A 275 -8.29 6.64 4.88
CA LEU A 275 -8.59 7.32 3.61
C LEU A 275 -9.20 8.71 3.84
N GLU A 276 -10.02 8.87 4.86
CA GLU A 276 -10.56 10.18 5.27
C GLU A 276 -9.45 11.13 5.72
N ALA A 277 -8.50 10.67 6.55
CA ALA A 277 -7.35 11.45 6.99
C ALA A 277 -6.39 11.82 5.83
N LEU A 278 -6.29 10.97 4.81
CA LEU A 278 -5.47 11.23 3.61
C LEU A 278 -6.13 12.20 2.62
N THR A 279 -7.47 12.27 2.59
CA THR A 279 -8.23 13.06 1.62
C THR A 279 -7.78 14.53 1.50
N PRO A 280 -7.53 15.28 2.61
CA PRO A 280 -7.07 16.66 2.52
C PRO A 280 -5.74 16.83 1.77
N GLY A 281 -4.81 15.88 1.90
CA GLY A 281 -3.54 15.92 1.18
C GLY A 281 -3.71 15.77 -0.34
N PHE A 282 -4.64 14.93 -0.79
CA PHE A 282 -4.97 14.83 -2.22
C PHE A 282 -5.68 16.06 -2.74
N LEU A 283 -6.61 16.64 -1.98
CA LEU A 283 -7.31 17.87 -2.37
C LEU A 283 -6.38 19.08 -2.44
N ALA A 284 -5.37 19.15 -1.58
CA ALA A 284 -4.35 20.19 -1.59
C ALA A 284 -3.23 19.95 -2.63
N SER A 285 -3.25 18.81 -3.34
CA SER A 285 -2.17 18.39 -4.25
C SER A 285 -0.81 18.15 -3.57
N ASP A 286 -0.80 17.98 -2.25
CA ASP A 286 0.38 17.55 -1.50
C ASP A 286 0.68 16.06 -1.75
N TYR A 287 -0.37 15.29 -2.05
CA TYR A 287 -0.27 13.87 -2.40
C TYR A 287 -0.64 13.65 -3.86
N ARG A 288 0.11 12.78 -4.53
CA ARG A 288 -0.11 12.33 -5.91
C ARG A 288 -0.16 10.81 -5.93
N ALA A 289 -1.15 10.25 -6.61
CA ALA A 289 -1.17 8.82 -6.88
C ALA A 289 0.07 8.41 -7.70
N ALA A 290 0.53 7.17 -7.51
CA ALA A 290 1.59 6.62 -8.35
C ALA A 290 1.14 6.58 -9.82
N PRO A 291 2.08 6.71 -10.78
CA PRO A 291 1.76 6.59 -12.20
C PRO A 291 1.04 5.28 -12.52
N ILE A 292 0.06 5.35 -13.40
CA ILE A 292 -0.60 4.15 -13.95
C ILE A 292 0.25 3.68 -15.14
N ALA A 293 0.85 2.51 -15.01
CA ALA A 293 1.66 1.92 -16.07
C ALA A 293 0.78 1.35 -17.18
N GLU A 294 -0.30 0.65 -16.80
CA GLU A 294 -1.17 0.00 -17.78
C GLU A 294 -2.54 -0.32 -17.15
N THR A 295 -3.57 -0.38 -18.01
CA THR A 295 -4.93 -0.78 -17.63
C THR A 295 -5.36 -2.01 -18.41
N PHE A 296 -6.17 -2.86 -17.80
CA PHE A 296 -6.65 -4.13 -18.36
C PHE A 296 -8.13 -4.34 -18.04
N GLY A 297 -8.87 -4.96 -18.97
CA GLY A 297 -10.19 -5.53 -18.65
C GLY A 297 -10.07 -6.83 -17.86
N LEU A 298 -11.18 -7.29 -17.25
CA LEU A 298 -11.20 -8.55 -16.48
C LEU A 298 -10.71 -9.77 -17.29
N GLY A 299 -10.97 -9.80 -18.59
CA GLY A 299 -10.52 -10.90 -19.45
C GLY A 299 -8.99 -11.06 -19.53
N GLN A 300 -8.24 -10.04 -19.16
CA GLN A 300 -6.78 -10.01 -19.21
C GLN A 300 -6.13 -10.07 -17.80
N ALA A 301 -6.90 -10.42 -16.77
CA ALA A 301 -6.42 -10.41 -15.39
C ALA A 301 -5.18 -11.28 -15.17
N GLN A 302 -5.07 -12.46 -15.80
CA GLN A 302 -3.89 -13.32 -15.69
C GLN A 302 -2.62 -12.61 -16.18
N GLU A 303 -2.69 -11.88 -17.30
CA GLU A 303 -1.58 -11.09 -17.84
C GLU A 303 -1.21 -9.95 -16.88
N ALA A 304 -2.21 -9.19 -16.43
CA ALA A 304 -2.05 -8.11 -15.48
C ALA A 304 -1.35 -8.56 -14.19
N TYR A 305 -1.75 -9.70 -13.63
CA TYR A 305 -1.12 -10.30 -12.45
C TYR A 305 0.33 -10.74 -12.69
N ARG A 306 0.63 -11.33 -13.88
CA ARG A 306 2.02 -11.69 -14.24
C ARG A 306 2.90 -10.46 -14.35
N LYS A 307 2.40 -9.34 -14.89
CA LYS A 307 3.15 -8.08 -14.95
C LYS A 307 3.46 -7.54 -13.55
N VAL A 308 2.49 -7.55 -12.63
CA VAL A 308 2.75 -7.16 -11.24
C VAL A 308 3.76 -8.08 -10.57
N ALA A 309 3.69 -9.40 -10.80
CA ALA A 309 4.63 -10.38 -10.27
C ALA A 309 6.07 -10.14 -10.76
N ALA A 310 6.23 -9.74 -12.03
CA ALA A 310 7.52 -9.42 -12.63
C ALA A 310 8.09 -8.06 -12.16
N GLY A 311 7.26 -7.21 -11.54
CA GLY A 311 7.62 -5.85 -11.16
C GLY A 311 7.32 -4.85 -12.30
N THR A 312 6.72 -3.73 -11.94
CA THR A 312 6.38 -2.65 -12.89
C THR A 312 6.80 -1.30 -12.33
N ALA A 313 7.16 -0.38 -13.21
CA ALA A 313 7.53 0.99 -12.85
C ALA A 313 6.31 1.90 -12.55
N GLY A 314 5.12 1.33 -12.36
CA GLY A 314 3.87 2.04 -12.06
C GLY A 314 2.81 1.06 -11.62
N ARG A 315 1.58 1.52 -11.51
CA ARG A 315 0.45 0.72 -11.05
C ARG A 315 -0.24 0.02 -12.21
N ILE A 316 -0.63 -1.22 -12.00
CA ILE A 316 -1.51 -1.98 -12.90
C ILE A 316 -2.93 -1.89 -12.35
N VAL A 317 -3.87 -1.50 -13.21
CA VAL A 317 -5.27 -1.30 -12.85
C VAL A 317 -6.17 -2.17 -13.73
N LEU A 318 -7.10 -2.86 -13.11
CA LEU A 318 -8.22 -3.51 -13.82
C LEU A 318 -9.38 -2.52 -13.93
N ARG A 319 -10.04 -2.51 -15.10
CA ARG A 319 -11.30 -1.83 -15.35
C ARG A 319 -12.42 -2.86 -15.54
N PRO A 320 -13.12 -3.25 -14.47
CA PRO A 320 -14.04 -4.39 -14.52
C PRO A 320 -15.21 -4.23 -15.48
N GLN A 321 -15.51 -3.02 -15.90
CA GLN A 321 -16.62 -2.72 -16.83
C GLN A 321 -16.23 -2.94 -18.31
N GLU A 322 -14.93 -3.09 -18.62
CA GLU A 322 -14.41 -3.36 -19.96
C GLU A 322 -14.36 -4.83 -20.35
#